data_a578e817829b3caa992f98afb7334b77
#
_entry.id   a578e817829b3caa992f98afb7334b77
#
_cell.length_a   1.000
_cell.length_b   1.000
_cell.length_c   1.000
_cell.angle_alpha   90.00
_cell.angle_beta   90.00
_cell.angle_gamma   90.00
#
_symmetry.space_group_name_H-M   'P 1'
#
loop_
_entity.id
_entity.type
_entity.pdbx_description
1 polymer ?
#
loop_
_entity_poly.entity_id
_entity_poly.type
_entity_poly.pdbx_seq_one_letter_code
_entity_poly.pdbx_strand_id
1 'polypeptide(L)' 'DNPQRYFDLAGEIADVEIMIEQIKFMLPSIGQYIETKKEEKLVRLEKRIADKTFES' A
#
# COMPACT_ATOMS: atom_id res chain seq x y z
N ASP A 1 -7.97 -4.34 22.76
CA ASP A 1 -6.89 -4.66 21.84
C ASP A 1 -6.22 -5.95 22.19
N ASN A 2 -6.21 -6.85 21.23
CA ASN A 2 -5.66 -8.18 21.42
C ASN A 2 -4.28 -8.26 20.77
N PRO A 3 -3.19 -8.43 21.58
CA PRO A 3 -1.84 -8.53 21.00
C PRO A 3 -1.71 -9.63 19.96
N GLN A 4 -2.43 -10.73 20.12
CA GLN A 4 -2.37 -11.83 19.18
C GLN A 4 -2.86 -11.40 17.77
N ARG A 5 -3.87 -10.55 17.72
CA ARG A 5 -4.36 -10.05 16.45
C ARG A 5 -3.30 -9.22 15.73
N TYR A 6 -2.57 -8.42 16.47
CA TYR A 6 -1.50 -7.62 15.88
C TYR A 6 -0.38 -8.50 15.35
N PHE A 7 -0.03 -9.54 16.07
CA PHE A 7 0.99 -10.48 15.61
C PHE A 7 0.54 -11.22 14.36
N ASP A 8 -0.71 -11.65 14.32
CA ASP A 8 -1.25 -12.35 13.16
C ASP A 8 -1.27 -11.43 11.93
N LEU A 9 -1.74 -10.20 12.12
CA LEU A 9 -1.77 -9.22 11.03
C LEU A 9 -0.36 -8.87 10.56
N ALA A 10 0.55 -8.68 11.50
CA ALA A 10 1.94 -8.38 11.17
C ALA A 10 2.57 -9.51 10.35
N GLY A 11 2.22 -10.76 10.65
CA GLY A 11 2.70 -11.89 9.88
C GLY A 11 2.23 -11.84 8.43
N GLU A 12 0.96 -11.51 8.24
CA GLU A 12 0.41 -11.39 6.90
C GLU A 12 1.05 -10.24 6.12
N ILE A 13 1.25 -9.11 6.80
CA ILE A 13 1.90 -7.96 6.18
C ILE A 13 3.35 -8.30 5.82
N ALA A 14 4.04 -9.00 6.71
CA ALA A 14 5.42 -9.41 6.45
C ALA A 14 5.51 -10.29 5.21
N ASP A 15 4.59 -11.23 5.06
CA ASP A 15 4.56 -12.10 3.89
C ASP A 15 4.38 -11.30 2.60
N VAL A 16 3.50 -10.31 2.62
CA VAL A 16 3.26 -9.46 1.47
C VAL A 16 4.50 -8.62 1.15
N GLU A 17 5.13 -8.06 2.17
CA GLU A 17 6.33 -7.26 1.96
C GLU A 17 7.48 -8.07 1.40
N ILE A 18 7.66 -9.30 1.88
CA ILE A 18 8.68 -10.20 1.35
C ILE A 18 8.40 -10.51 -0.12
N MET A 19 7.15 -10.78 -0.44
CA MET A 19 6.77 -11.06 -1.83
C MET A 19 7.06 -9.86 -2.73
N ILE A 20 6.76 -8.66 -2.26
CA ILE A 20 7.02 -7.43 -3.01
C ILE A 20 8.51 -7.28 -3.26
N GLU A 21 9.33 -7.52 -2.24
CA GLU A 21 10.78 -7.42 -2.39
C GLU A 21 11.32 -8.43 -3.39
N GLN A 22 10.78 -9.63 -3.39
CA GLN A 22 11.18 -10.66 -4.35
C GLN A 22 10.84 -10.24 -5.77
N ILE A 23 9.66 -9.67 -5.97
CA ILE A 23 9.26 -9.18 -7.28
C ILE A 23 10.17 -8.06 -7.76
N LYS A 24 10.50 -7.14 -6.86
CA LYS A 24 11.40 -6.04 -7.19
C LYS A 24 12.80 -6.54 -7.55
N PHE A 25 13.23 -7.60 -6.90
CA PHE A 25 14.51 -8.21 -7.20
C PHE A 25 14.52 -8.83 -8.59
N MET A 26 13.44 -9.53 -8.95
CA MET A 26 13.34 -10.20 -10.25
C MET A 26 13.09 -9.21 -11.38
N LEU A 27 12.39 -8.12 -11.10
CA LEU A 27 12.02 -7.12 -12.08
C LEU A 27 12.47 -5.73 -11.60
N PRO A 28 13.77 -5.41 -11.72
CA PRO A 28 14.28 -4.18 -11.13
C PRO A 28 13.60 -2.90 -11.62
N SER A 29 13.07 -2.91 -12.85
CA SER A 29 12.40 -1.73 -13.40
C SER A 29 11.02 -1.50 -12.84
N ILE A 30 10.44 -2.47 -12.13
CA ILE A 30 9.06 -2.37 -11.69
C ILE A 30 8.88 -1.30 -10.62
N GLY A 31 9.96 -0.95 -9.91
CA GLY A 31 9.89 0.07 -8.87
C GLY A 31 9.37 1.40 -9.38
N GLN A 32 9.79 1.82 -10.57
CA GLN A 32 9.35 3.07 -11.18
C GLN A 32 7.84 3.04 -11.44
N TYR A 33 7.36 1.91 -11.95
CA TYR A 33 5.93 1.75 -12.23
C TYR A 33 5.12 1.74 -10.97
N ILE A 34 5.63 1.12 -9.90
CA ILE A 34 4.96 1.10 -8.61
C ILE A 34 4.81 2.51 -8.07
N GLU A 35 5.87 3.31 -8.11
CA GLU A 35 5.82 4.67 -7.61
C GLU A 35 4.82 5.52 -8.38
N THR A 36 4.79 5.36 -9.70
CA THR A 36 3.82 6.07 -10.53
C THR A 36 2.39 5.69 -10.14
N LYS A 37 2.15 4.41 -9.96
CA LYS A 37 0.81 3.94 -9.59
C LYS A 37 0.41 4.39 -8.19
N LYS A 38 1.36 4.43 -7.27
CA LYS A 38 1.09 4.95 -5.93
C LYS A 38 0.66 6.40 -5.98
N GLU A 39 1.36 7.22 -6.76
CA GLU A 39 1.01 8.63 -6.90
C GLU A 39 -0.38 8.81 -7.46
N GLU A 40 -0.72 8.06 -8.51
CA GLU A 40 -2.06 8.14 -9.10
C GLU A 40 -3.13 7.79 -8.08
N LYS A 41 -2.89 6.74 -7.31
CA LYS A 41 -3.88 6.30 -6.33
C LYS A 41 -4.00 7.25 -5.16
N LEU A 42 -2.90 7.84 -4.74
CA LEU A 42 -2.92 8.81 -3.65
C LEU A 42 -3.66 10.08 -4.05
N VAL A 43 -3.43 10.56 -5.28
CA VAL A 43 -4.16 11.73 -5.79
C VAL A 43 -5.65 11.44 -5.81
N ARG A 44 -6.04 10.26 -6.28
CA ARG A 44 -7.45 9.87 -6.34
C ARG A 44 -8.05 9.80 -4.95
N LEU A 45 -7.29 9.29 -3.99
CA LEU A 45 -7.75 9.19 -2.61
C LEU A 45 -7.93 10.55 -1.97
N GLU A 46 -6.97 11.45 -2.19
CA GLU A 46 -7.04 12.81 -1.69
C GLU A 46 -8.26 13.54 -2.23
N LYS A 47 -8.53 13.37 -3.53
CA LYS A 47 -9.69 13.97 -4.16
C LYS A 47 -10.97 13.46 -3.55
N ARG A 48 -11.03 12.16 -3.27
CA ARG A 48 -12.20 11.54 -2.67
C ARG A 48 -12.45 12.06 -1.26
N ILE A 49 -11.39 12.25 -0.48
CA ILE A 49 -11.48 12.78 0.86
C ILE A 49 -11.95 14.23 0.83
N ALA A 50 -11.40 15.02 -0.08
CA ALA A 50 -11.78 16.42 -0.24
C ALA A 50 -13.27 16.55 -0.61
N ASP A 51 -13.74 15.71 -1.53
CA ASP A 51 -15.14 15.70 -1.93
C ASP A 51 -16.04 15.38 -0.75
N LYS A 52 -15.67 14.41 0.07
CA LYS A 52 -16.45 14.05 1.25
C LYS A 52 -16.50 15.18 2.26
N THR A 53 -15.37 15.84 2.46
CA THR A 53 -15.30 16.95 3.39
C THR A 53 -16.21 18.08 2.94
N PHE A 54 -16.29 18.32 1.64
CA PHE A 54 -17.14 19.35 1.08
C PHE A 54 -18.62 19.04 1.25
N GLU A 55 -18.98 17.79 1.18
CA GLU A 55 -20.37 17.38 1.28
C GLU A 55 -20.91 17.39 2.71
N SER A 56 -20.04 17.29 3.68
CA SER A 56 -20.47 17.32 5.07
C SER A 56 -20.66 18.73 5.55
#